data_3be88a07293c2edccd9de0029fc7bde2
#
_entry.id   3be88a07293c2edccd9de0029fc7bde2
#
_cell.length_a   1.000
_cell.length_b   1.000
_cell.length_c   1.000
_cell.angle_alpha   90.00
_cell.angle_beta   90.00
_cell.angle_gamma   90.00
#
_symmetry.space_group_name_H-M   'P 1'
#
loop_
_entity.id
_entity.type
_entity.pdbx_description
1 polymer ?
#
loop_
_entity_poly.entity_id
_entity_poly.type
_entity_poly.pdbx_seq_one_letter_code
_entity_poly.pdbx_strand_id
1 'polypeptide(L)'
;MVLLGAPTGFDTVWPEGVRIRTRLGRRAVSAPAADVILFFTTVRAEIEKQIERLGEAVRPNGAVWIGWPKKASRVPTEVNDHVVRDVALPLGLVDTKVCAIDDIWTGTKLVWRRSARG
;
A
#
# COMPACT_ATOMS: atom_id res chain seq x y z
N MET A 1 -2.96 11.40 0.15
CA MET A 1 -3.04 9.94 -0.06
C MET A 1 -3.10 9.62 -1.55
N VAL A 2 -2.43 8.58 -1.96
CA VAL A 2 -2.47 8.09 -3.34
C VAL A 2 -3.18 6.73 -3.36
N LEU A 3 -4.15 6.59 -4.26
CA LEU A 3 -4.94 5.38 -4.45
C LEU A 3 -4.58 4.75 -5.79
N LEU A 4 -3.99 3.57 -5.78
CA LEU A 4 -3.54 2.88 -6.98
C LEU A 4 -4.25 1.54 -7.15
N GLY A 5 -4.74 1.27 -8.36
CA GLY A 5 -5.38 0.00 -8.68
C GLY A 5 -6.71 -0.24 -7.95
N ALA A 6 -7.38 0.82 -7.52
CA ALA A 6 -8.65 0.68 -6.82
C ALA A 6 -9.68 -0.08 -7.67
N PRO A 7 -10.44 -1.02 -7.08
CA PRO A 7 -11.43 -1.77 -7.82
C PRO A 7 -12.56 -0.87 -8.33
N THR A 8 -13.18 -1.28 -9.43
CA THR A 8 -14.32 -0.57 -9.99
C THR A 8 -15.42 -0.49 -8.93
N GLY A 9 -15.99 0.70 -8.74
CA GLY A 9 -17.02 0.93 -7.75
C GLY A 9 -16.50 1.06 -6.32
N PHE A 10 -15.20 1.08 -6.12
CA PHE A 10 -14.63 1.34 -4.79
C PHE A 10 -15.04 2.73 -4.33
N ASP A 11 -15.77 2.76 -3.22
CA ASP A 11 -16.30 3.99 -2.65
C ASP A 11 -16.13 3.93 -1.14
N THR A 12 -15.46 4.92 -0.60
CA THR A 12 -15.26 5.03 0.83
C THR A 12 -15.29 6.49 1.23
N VAL A 13 -15.71 6.75 2.47
CA VAL A 13 -15.73 8.11 3.02
C VAL A 13 -14.39 8.41 3.65
N TRP A 14 -13.73 9.45 3.17
CA TRP A 14 -12.45 9.90 3.69
C TRP A 14 -12.66 11.03 4.70
N PRO A 15 -11.81 11.11 5.73
CA PRO A 15 -11.85 12.26 6.64
C PRO A 15 -11.67 13.58 5.90
N GLU A 16 -12.26 14.63 6.43
CA GLU A 16 -12.10 15.98 5.89
C GLU A 16 -10.61 16.35 5.85
N GLY A 17 -10.20 16.99 4.76
CA GLY A 17 -8.81 17.39 4.56
C GLY A 17 -7.93 16.36 3.88
N VAL A 18 -8.41 15.14 3.68
CA VAL A 18 -7.66 14.10 2.94
C VAL A 18 -7.78 14.36 1.44
N ARG A 19 -6.65 14.49 0.79
CA ARG A 19 -6.61 14.63 -0.67
C ARG A 19 -6.31 13.29 -1.30
N ILE A 20 -7.14 12.90 -2.26
CA ILE A 20 -6.99 11.62 -2.97
C ILE A 20 -6.43 11.88 -4.36
N ARG A 21 -5.36 11.16 -4.71
CA ARG A 21 -4.77 11.17 -6.04
C ARG A 21 -4.74 9.74 -6.57
N THR A 22 -4.89 9.59 -7.86
CA THR A 22 -4.88 8.27 -8.52
C THR A 22 -3.57 8.00 -9.26
N ARG A 23 -2.64 8.93 -9.19
CA ARG A 23 -1.30 8.79 -9.78
C ARG A 23 -0.25 9.20 -8.78
N LEU A 24 0.89 8.51 -8.83
CA LEU A 24 2.03 8.85 -8.02
C LEU A 24 2.76 10.04 -8.66
N GLY A 25 2.84 11.17 -7.94
CA GLY A 25 3.54 12.35 -8.40
C GLY A 25 5.05 12.22 -8.26
N ARG A 26 5.77 13.22 -8.78
CA ARG A 26 7.21 13.30 -8.58
C ARG A 26 7.52 13.69 -7.15
N ARG A 27 8.55 13.05 -6.59
CA ARG A 27 9.01 13.41 -5.26
C ARG A 27 9.76 14.75 -5.31
N ALA A 28 9.42 15.66 -4.41
CA ALA A 28 10.21 16.87 -4.19
C ALA A 28 11.53 16.49 -3.49
N VAL A 29 12.55 17.33 -3.64
CA VAL A 29 13.88 17.05 -3.08
C VAL A 29 13.84 16.84 -1.56
N SER A 30 12.98 17.54 -0.86
CA SER A 30 12.91 17.52 0.60
C SER A 30 11.60 16.97 1.15
N ALA A 31 10.72 16.44 0.30
CA ALA A 31 9.41 15.97 0.74
C ALA A 31 9.03 14.69 -0.01
N PRO A 32 8.28 13.78 0.62
CA PRO A 32 7.82 12.57 -0.06
C PRO A 32 6.79 12.90 -1.14
N ALA A 33 6.71 12.05 -2.17
CA ALA A 33 5.68 12.18 -3.20
C ALA A 33 4.28 11.88 -2.65
N ALA A 34 4.22 11.12 -1.55
CA ALA A 34 2.98 10.82 -0.86
C ALA A 34 3.27 10.49 0.61
N ASP A 35 2.32 10.77 1.49
CA ASP A 35 2.39 10.35 2.89
C ASP A 35 1.84 8.93 3.07
N VAL A 36 0.81 8.60 2.31
CA VAL A 36 0.14 7.29 2.36
C VAL A 36 -0.22 6.88 0.94
N ILE A 37 0.11 5.65 0.60
CA ILE A 37 -0.29 5.02 -0.65
C ILE A 37 -1.12 3.79 -0.30
N LEU A 38 -2.26 3.63 -0.98
CA LEU A 38 -3.07 2.41 -0.90
C LEU A 38 -3.06 1.78 -2.29
N PHE A 39 -2.44 0.61 -2.39
CA PHE A 39 -2.29 -0.13 -3.64
C PHE A 39 -3.07 -1.44 -3.57
N PHE A 40 -4.04 -1.60 -4.46
CA PHE A 40 -4.88 -2.80 -4.55
C PHE A 40 -4.33 -3.74 -5.60
N THR A 41 -4.20 -5.02 -5.27
CA THR A 41 -3.79 -6.02 -6.24
C THR A 41 -4.20 -7.43 -5.82
N THR A 42 -4.30 -8.32 -6.80
CA THR A 42 -4.52 -9.75 -6.59
C THR A 42 -3.35 -10.58 -7.09
N VAL A 43 -2.28 -9.94 -7.56
CA VAL A 43 -1.16 -10.60 -8.23
C VAL A 43 0.14 -10.27 -7.52
N ARG A 44 0.86 -11.30 -7.07
CA ARG A 44 2.15 -11.14 -6.39
C ARG A 44 3.16 -10.36 -7.24
N ALA A 45 3.24 -10.65 -8.53
CA ALA A 45 4.18 -10.00 -9.42
C ALA A 45 4.00 -8.49 -9.48
N GLU A 46 2.78 -8.00 -9.32
CA GLU A 46 2.50 -6.56 -9.26
C GLU A 46 3.13 -5.93 -8.02
N ILE A 47 3.08 -6.63 -6.88
CA ILE A 47 3.73 -6.14 -5.66
C ILE A 47 5.24 -6.11 -5.87
N GLU A 48 5.82 -7.20 -6.35
CA GLU A 48 7.26 -7.30 -6.61
C GLU A 48 7.77 -6.19 -7.53
N LYS A 49 6.96 -5.85 -8.53
CA LYS A 49 7.31 -4.85 -9.53
C LYS A 49 7.21 -3.42 -9.00
N GLN A 50 6.27 -3.15 -8.11
CA GLN A 50 5.94 -1.78 -7.68
C GLN A 50 6.44 -1.41 -6.30
N ILE A 51 6.71 -2.37 -5.43
CA ILE A 51 6.92 -2.13 -3.99
C ILE A 51 8.08 -1.17 -3.71
N GLU A 52 9.19 -1.29 -4.42
CA GLU A 52 10.36 -0.44 -4.23
C GLU A 52 10.02 1.02 -4.55
N ARG A 53 9.35 1.25 -5.66
CA ARG A 53 8.91 2.58 -6.09
C ARG A 53 7.92 3.18 -5.10
N LEU A 54 6.97 2.38 -4.62
CA LEU A 54 5.97 2.83 -3.65
C LEU A 54 6.63 3.18 -2.32
N GLY A 55 7.56 2.36 -1.86
CA GLY A 55 8.32 2.62 -0.64
C GLY A 55 9.13 3.90 -0.72
N GLU A 56 9.81 4.13 -1.83
CA GLU A 56 10.57 5.37 -2.02
C GLU A 56 9.67 6.60 -1.99
N ALA A 57 8.46 6.50 -2.54
CA ALA A 57 7.53 7.62 -2.59
C ALA A 57 7.05 8.07 -1.22
N VAL A 58 7.10 7.19 -0.21
CA VAL A 58 6.63 7.50 1.16
C VAL A 58 7.77 7.70 2.16
N ARG A 59 9.04 7.65 1.71
CA ARG A 59 10.17 7.90 2.62
C ARG A 59 10.09 9.29 3.24
N PRO A 60 10.55 9.45 4.48
CA PRO A 60 11.01 8.39 5.41
C PRO A 60 9.92 7.88 6.35
N ASN A 61 8.84 8.62 6.55
CA ASN A 61 7.87 8.37 7.61
C ASN A 61 6.47 7.99 7.14
N GLY A 62 6.28 7.89 5.84
CA GLY A 62 4.98 7.53 5.27
C GLY A 62 4.70 6.04 5.32
N ALA A 63 3.56 5.63 4.80
CA ALA A 63 3.12 4.25 4.80
C ALA A 63 2.61 3.81 3.43
N VAL A 64 2.87 2.56 3.10
CA VAL A 64 2.28 1.88 1.95
C VAL A 64 1.32 0.82 2.48
N TRP A 65 0.08 0.89 2.05
CA TRP A 65 -0.90 -0.15 2.32
C TRP A 65 -1.07 -1.01 1.07
N ILE A 66 -0.89 -2.30 1.21
CA ILE A 66 -1.19 -3.25 0.13
C ILE A 66 -2.54 -3.87 0.42
N GLY A 67 -3.51 -3.63 -0.46
CA GLY A 67 -4.85 -4.16 -0.33
C GLY A 67 -5.06 -5.41 -1.18
N TRP A 68 -5.69 -6.44 -0.60
CA TRP A 68 -6.03 -7.66 -1.31
C TRP A 68 -7.43 -8.13 -0.87
N PRO A 69 -8.10 -8.97 -1.70
CA PRO A 69 -9.42 -9.49 -1.32
C PRO A 69 -9.33 -10.43 -0.11
N LYS A 70 -10.21 -10.26 0.84
CA LYS A 70 -10.33 -11.18 1.98
C LYS A 70 -10.65 -12.59 1.48
N LYS A 71 -10.16 -13.59 2.20
CA LYS A 71 -10.46 -14.99 1.92
C LYS A 71 -11.99 -15.23 1.87
N ALA A 72 -12.71 -14.63 2.79
CA ALA A 72 -14.17 -14.76 2.89
C ALA A 72 -14.91 -14.16 1.69
N SER A 73 -14.31 -13.27 0.94
CA SER A 73 -14.92 -12.67 -0.26
C SER A 73 -15.00 -13.63 -1.43
N ARG A 74 -14.17 -14.69 -1.41
CA ARG A 74 -14.02 -15.68 -2.49
C ARG A 74 -13.51 -15.10 -3.81
N VAL A 75 -13.02 -13.87 -3.83
CA VAL A 75 -12.36 -13.30 -5.00
C VAL A 75 -11.00 -13.99 -5.17
N PRO A 76 -10.70 -14.54 -6.36
CA PRO A 76 -9.41 -15.20 -6.59
C PRO A 76 -8.25 -14.23 -6.40
N THR A 77 -7.23 -14.65 -5.64
CA THR A 77 -6.06 -13.83 -5.39
C THR A 77 -4.86 -14.71 -5.03
N GLU A 78 -3.67 -14.27 -5.43
CA GLU A 78 -2.40 -14.83 -5.00
C GLU A 78 -1.89 -14.13 -3.73
N VAL A 79 -2.51 -13.03 -3.33
CA VAL A 79 -2.00 -12.12 -2.32
C VAL A 79 -2.65 -12.36 -0.97
N ASN A 80 -1.82 -12.40 0.07
CA ASN A 80 -2.22 -12.42 1.47
C ASN A 80 -1.14 -11.70 2.27
N ASP A 81 -1.27 -11.64 3.59
CA ASP A 81 -0.31 -10.96 4.45
C ASP A 81 1.10 -11.58 4.38
N HIS A 82 1.21 -12.90 4.23
CA HIS A 82 2.50 -13.57 4.08
C HIS A 82 3.21 -13.14 2.80
N VAL A 83 2.48 -13.07 1.69
CA VAL A 83 3.04 -12.64 0.40
C VAL A 83 3.54 -11.21 0.49
N VAL A 84 2.76 -10.31 1.08
CA VAL A 84 3.16 -8.92 1.25
C VAL A 84 4.43 -8.82 2.09
N ARG A 85 4.48 -9.55 3.20
CA ARG A 85 5.65 -9.57 4.08
C ARG A 85 6.89 -10.09 3.36
N ASP A 86 6.76 -11.22 2.64
CA ASP A 86 7.86 -11.84 1.93
C ASP A 86 8.50 -10.90 0.89
N VAL A 87 7.69 -10.08 0.25
CA VAL A 87 8.17 -9.12 -0.75
C VAL A 87 8.77 -7.87 -0.08
N ALA A 88 8.18 -7.41 1.02
CA ALA A 88 8.53 -6.13 1.64
C ALA A 88 9.76 -6.20 2.55
N LEU A 89 9.90 -7.25 3.36
CA LEU A 89 10.95 -7.34 4.37
C LEU A 89 12.37 -7.21 3.80
N PRO A 90 12.72 -7.85 2.69
CA PRO A 90 14.08 -7.72 2.14
C PRO A 90 14.46 -6.29 1.78
N LEU A 91 13.48 -5.42 1.52
CA LEU A 91 13.71 -4.02 1.17
C LEU A 91 13.84 -3.11 2.38
N GLY A 92 13.48 -3.59 3.57
CA GLY A 92 13.47 -2.79 4.78
C GLY A 92 12.11 -2.22 5.14
N LEU A 93 11.05 -2.64 4.45
CA LEU A 93 9.68 -2.30 4.79
C LEU A 93 9.12 -3.38 5.71
N VAL A 94 8.50 -2.96 6.81
CA VAL A 94 7.94 -3.88 7.81
C VAL A 94 6.44 -3.72 7.93
N ASP A 95 5.75 -4.84 8.11
CA ASP A 95 4.31 -4.86 8.34
C ASP A 95 4.03 -4.47 9.80
N THR A 96 3.14 -3.51 9.99
CA THR A 96 2.80 -3.01 11.32
C THR A 96 1.34 -3.24 11.68
N LYS A 97 0.47 -3.39 10.71
CA LYS A 97 -0.96 -3.52 10.95
C LYS A 97 -1.64 -4.20 9.77
N VAL A 98 -2.62 -5.04 10.07
CA VAL A 98 -3.54 -5.58 9.06
C VAL A 98 -4.94 -5.17 9.47
N CYS A 99 -5.70 -4.56 8.58
CA CYS A 99 -7.09 -4.21 8.88
C CYS A 99 -7.97 -4.24 7.64
N ALA A 100 -9.27 -4.45 7.91
CA ALA A 100 -10.27 -4.44 6.84
C ALA A 100 -10.38 -3.04 6.23
N ILE A 101 -10.44 -2.98 4.90
CA ILE A 101 -10.66 -1.75 4.15
C ILE A 101 -12.16 -1.60 3.90
N ASP A 102 -12.79 -2.66 3.42
CA ASP A 102 -14.24 -2.74 3.23
C ASP A 102 -14.71 -4.20 3.35
N ASP A 103 -15.91 -4.50 2.86
CA ASP A 103 -16.47 -5.86 2.95
C ASP A 103 -15.68 -6.90 2.18
N ILE A 104 -14.99 -6.50 1.12
CA ILE A 104 -14.23 -7.39 0.24
C ILE A 104 -12.75 -7.31 0.52
N TRP A 105 -12.20 -6.12 0.71
CA TRP A 105 -10.77 -5.86 0.77
C TRP A 105 -10.25 -5.71 2.18
N THR A 106 -9.04 -6.20 2.39
CA THR A 106 -8.24 -5.98 3.59
C THR A 106 -6.90 -5.43 3.17
N GLY A 107 -6.12 -4.90 4.10
CA GLY A 107 -4.83 -4.33 3.76
C GLY A 107 -3.78 -4.52 4.85
N THR A 108 -2.53 -4.58 4.43
CA THR A 108 -1.36 -4.59 5.31
C THR A 108 -0.65 -3.26 5.20
N LYS A 109 -0.41 -2.62 6.33
CA LYS A 109 0.35 -1.37 6.42
C LYS A 109 1.84 -1.69 6.50
N LEU A 110 2.60 -1.10 5.59
CA LEU A 110 4.05 -1.21 5.53
C LEU A 110 4.68 0.15 5.81
N VAL A 111 5.70 0.16 6.68
CA VAL A 111 6.48 1.35 6.97
C VAL A 111 7.96 1.00 6.88
N TRP A 112 8.81 1.99 6.65
CA TRP A 112 10.23 1.77 6.65
C TRP A 112 10.72 1.40 8.05
N ARG A 113 11.54 0.34 8.12
CA ARG A 113 12.25 0.00 9.34
C ARG A 113 13.06 1.22 9.78
N ARG A 114 13.15 1.46 11.09
CA ARG A 114 13.84 2.63 11.61
C ARG A 114 15.27 2.78 11.04
N SER A 115 16.01 1.69 10.95
CA SER A 115 17.37 1.69 10.40
C SER A 115 17.43 1.94 8.90
N ALA A 116 16.30 1.81 8.18
CA ALA A 116 16.22 1.97 6.73
C ALA A 116 15.56 3.29 6.30
N ARG A 117 15.22 4.14 7.26
CA ARG A 117 14.55 5.42 6.94
C ARG A 117 15.47 6.46 6.31
N GLY A 118 16.73 6.22 6.34
CA GLY A 118 17.71 7.09 5.75
C GLY A 118 18.11 8.22 6.61
#